data_5561c3cacae3938d845b2067294960bb
#
_entry.id   5561c3cacae3938d845b2067294960bb
#
_cell.length_a   1.000
_cell.length_b   1.000
_cell.length_c   1.000
_cell.angle_alpha   90.00
_cell.angle_beta   90.00
_cell.angle_gamma   90.00
#
_symmetry.space_group_name_H-M   'P 1'
#
loop_
_entity.id
_entity.type
_entity.pdbx_description
1 polymer ?
#
loop_
_entity_poly.entity_id
_entity_poly.type
_entity_poly.pdbx_seq_one_letter_code
_entity_poly.pdbx_strand_id
1 'polypeptide(L)'
;EYDSIKFRYGGYFDIGNVYCQFDPLSGPADSYIMMVAHFDSRFRQTKLQKTVYSYGAGDDAYGVGSILELLSQALKYRDEWHQGVRILLTDSEENALDGMKCAAKYNPELFENVGYVVNLESRGMNGPVLLFETSANNENVLDLYSEAKAPYGYSLTTVVYRFLPNNTDFTIVKDSIPGINFSTIDNINYYHVDDDNFENI
;
A
#
# COMPACT_ATOMS: atom_id res chain seq x y z
N GLU A 1 -2.42 -10.62 14.49
CA GLU A 1 -1.15 -11.38 14.48
C GLU A 1 -1.40 -12.76 13.86
N TYR A 2 -0.42 -13.28 13.15
CA TYR A 2 -0.49 -14.58 12.47
C TYR A 2 0.78 -15.35 12.78
N ASP A 3 0.63 -16.52 13.38
CA ASP A 3 1.74 -17.33 13.87
C ASP A 3 2.24 -18.33 12.83
N SER A 4 3.53 -18.59 12.84
CA SER A 4 4.16 -19.68 12.10
C SER A 4 3.93 -19.62 10.57
N ILE A 5 3.98 -18.44 10.00
CA ILE A 5 3.90 -18.26 8.54
C ILE A 5 5.23 -18.71 7.91
N LYS A 6 5.14 -19.53 6.87
CA LYS A 6 6.32 -20.06 6.18
C LYS A 6 6.99 -18.99 5.35
N PHE A 7 8.24 -18.70 5.67
CA PHE A 7 9.04 -17.74 4.95
C PHE A 7 9.49 -18.25 3.57
N ARG A 8 9.53 -17.38 2.56
CA ARG A 8 9.95 -17.72 1.17
C ARG A 8 11.29 -18.44 1.11
N TYR A 9 12.23 -18.01 1.94
CA TYR A 9 13.60 -18.53 1.97
C TYR A 9 13.84 -19.63 3.01
N GLY A 10 12.76 -20.15 3.59
CA GLY A 10 12.79 -21.22 4.61
C GLY A 10 12.65 -20.69 6.04
N GLY A 11 12.14 -21.55 6.92
CA GLY A 11 11.80 -21.15 8.28
C GLY A 11 10.35 -20.69 8.43
N TYR A 12 10.00 -20.32 9.66
CA TYR A 12 8.68 -19.82 10.03
C TYR A 12 8.87 -18.57 10.89
N PHE A 13 7.96 -17.64 10.81
CA PHE A 13 7.95 -16.43 11.62
C PHE A 13 6.50 -15.95 11.80
N ASP A 14 6.32 -15.02 12.72
CA ASP A 14 5.03 -14.44 13.03
C ASP A 14 4.88 -13.12 12.27
N ILE A 15 3.67 -12.80 11.85
CA ILE A 15 3.32 -11.57 11.11
C ILE A 15 2.38 -10.75 11.96
N GLY A 16 2.58 -9.45 11.99
CA GLY A 16 1.77 -8.53 12.77
C GLY A 16 1.28 -7.33 11.97
N ASN A 17 0.15 -7.43 11.27
CA ASN A 17 -0.49 -6.28 10.65
C ASN A 17 -1.04 -5.30 11.68
N VAL A 18 -1.10 -4.02 11.33
CA VAL A 18 -1.78 -2.97 12.10
C VAL A 18 -3.05 -2.55 11.39
N TYR A 19 -4.16 -2.60 12.11
CA TYR A 19 -5.48 -2.22 11.58
C TYR A 19 -6.14 -1.16 12.46
N CYS A 20 -6.75 -0.16 11.81
CA CYS A 20 -7.58 0.85 12.45
C CYS A 20 -8.83 1.13 11.63
N GLN A 21 -9.93 1.43 12.30
CA GLN A 21 -11.19 1.87 11.69
C GLN A 21 -11.67 3.16 12.33
N PHE A 22 -12.16 4.05 11.50
CA PHE A 22 -12.76 5.32 11.91
C PHE A 22 -14.11 5.46 11.23
N ASP A 23 -15.17 5.55 12.02
CA ASP A 23 -16.53 5.83 11.54
C ASP A 23 -16.79 7.33 11.50
N PRO A 24 -17.76 7.82 10.71
CA PRO A 24 -18.31 9.16 10.84
C PRO A 24 -18.77 9.47 12.25
N LEU A 25 -18.85 10.74 12.64
CA LEU A 25 -19.41 11.12 13.96
C LEU A 25 -20.92 10.84 14.05
N SER A 26 -21.59 10.69 12.92
CA SER A 26 -23.03 10.36 12.84
C SER A 26 -23.36 8.90 13.21
N GLY A 27 -22.35 8.03 13.29
CA GLY A 27 -22.53 6.61 13.58
C GLY A 27 -21.75 5.70 12.63
N PRO A 28 -21.95 4.37 12.69
CA PRO A 28 -21.29 3.41 11.82
C PRO A 28 -21.53 3.74 10.34
N ALA A 29 -20.48 3.60 9.53
CA ALA A 29 -20.55 3.84 8.10
C ALA A 29 -21.14 2.63 7.35
N ASP A 30 -21.90 2.90 6.27
CA ASP A 30 -22.38 1.87 5.36
C ASP A 30 -21.29 1.36 4.41
N SER A 31 -20.24 2.17 4.18
CA SER A 31 -19.09 1.80 3.35
C SER A 31 -17.80 2.46 3.85
N TYR A 32 -16.66 1.88 3.47
CA TYR A 32 -15.36 2.33 3.91
C TYR A 32 -14.41 2.55 2.72
N ILE A 33 -13.54 3.54 2.86
CA ILE A 33 -12.32 3.67 2.07
C ILE A 33 -11.19 3.02 2.88
N MET A 34 -10.51 2.04 2.29
CA MET A 34 -9.35 1.39 2.92
C MET A 34 -8.06 1.93 2.34
N MET A 35 -7.20 2.46 3.20
CA MET A 35 -5.84 2.86 2.84
C MET A 35 -4.86 1.76 3.29
N VAL A 36 -3.96 1.38 2.38
CA VAL A 36 -3.00 0.30 2.56
C VAL A 36 -1.59 0.79 2.27
N ALA A 37 -0.64 0.41 3.10
CA ALA A 37 0.80 0.53 2.90
C ALA A 37 1.49 -0.57 3.70
N HIS A 38 2.72 -0.96 3.34
CA HIS A 38 3.47 -1.91 4.16
C HIS A 38 4.50 -1.19 5.05
N PHE A 39 4.81 -1.77 6.19
CA PHE A 39 5.78 -1.19 7.13
C PHE A 39 7.05 -2.03 7.29
N ASP A 40 7.10 -3.21 6.69
CA ASP A 40 8.34 -3.97 6.57
C ASP A 40 9.21 -3.43 5.43
N SER A 41 10.49 -3.77 5.46
CA SER A 41 11.43 -3.39 4.41
C SER A 41 12.24 -4.59 3.95
N ARG A 42 12.90 -4.47 2.80
CA ARG A 42 13.75 -5.53 2.26
C ARG A 42 14.90 -5.84 3.19
N PHE A 43 14.72 -6.87 4.05
CA PHE A 43 15.65 -7.16 5.12
C PHE A 43 17.02 -7.70 4.65
N ARG A 44 17.09 -8.26 3.44
CA ARG A 44 18.32 -8.81 2.90
C ARG A 44 18.32 -8.95 1.38
N GLN A 45 19.29 -8.35 0.75
CA GLN A 45 19.57 -8.56 -0.67
C GLN A 45 21.07 -8.87 -0.85
N THR A 46 21.42 -9.85 -1.70
CA THR A 46 22.79 -10.10 -2.09
C THR A 46 23.06 -9.50 -3.46
N LYS A 47 23.82 -8.43 -3.51
CA LYS A 47 24.21 -7.73 -4.73
C LYS A 47 25.74 -7.71 -4.82
N LEU A 48 26.29 -8.17 -5.94
CA LEU A 48 27.76 -8.20 -6.17
C LEU A 48 28.55 -8.83 -5.00
N GLN A 49 28.07 -9.95 -4.46
CA GLN A 49 28.67 -10.68 -3.32
C GLN A 49 28.61 -9.93 -1.97
N LYS A 50 27.94 -8.79 -1.90
CA LYS A 50 27.70 -8.05 -0.67
C LYS A 50 26.24 -8.22 -0.24
N THR A 51 26.02 -8.48 1.05
CA THR A 51 24.67 -8.41 1.63
C THR A 51 24.34 -6.95 1.93
N VAL A 52 23.21 -6.49 1.44
CA VAL A 52 22.71 -5.15 1.63
C VAL A 52 21.35 -5.23 2.33
N TYR A 53 21.05 -4.28 3.17
CA TYR A 53 19.78 -4.12 3.85
C TYR A 53 19.16 -2.79 3.40
N SER A 54 17.87 -2.76 3.07
CA SER A 54 17.12 -1.53 2.90
C SER A 54 16.61 -1.05 4.26
N TYR A 55 16.68 0.26 4.50
CA TYR A 55 16.05 0.88 5.67
C TYR A 55 14.55 1.12 5.46
N GLY A 56 14.09 1.05 4.20
CA GLY A 56 12.68 1.19 3.86
C GLY A 56 12.13 2.59 4.06
N ALA A 57 12.96 3.62 3.92
CA ALA A 57 12.50 4.99 4.09
C ALA A 57 11.57 5.43 2.96
N GLY A 58 11.89 5.04 1.71
CA GLY A 58 11.00 5.14 0.57
C GLY A 58 10.00 3.99 0.53
N ASP A 59 10.51 2.76 0.62
CA ASP A 59 9.78 1.51 0.43
C ASP A 59 9.58 0.76 1.76
N ASP A 60 8.48 0.98 2.58
CA ASP A 60 7.38 1.89 2.25
C ASP A 60 7.01 2.79 3.45
N ALA A 61 8.02 3.25 4.22
CA ALA A 61 7.77 4.19 5.32
C ALA A 61 7.15 5.51 4.79
N TYR A 62 7.43 5.88 3.54
CA TYR A 62 6.79 7.02 2.89
C TYR A 62 5.28 6.82 2.72
N GLY A 63 4.84 5.64 2.29
CA GLY A 63 3.43 5.28 2.20
C GLY A 63 2.74 5.30 3.56
N VAL A 64 3.36 4.69 4.58
CA VAL A 64 2.88 4.72 5.96
C VAL A 64 2.74 6.15 6.47
N GLY A 65 3.78 6.98 6.32
CA GLY A 65 3.76 8.38 6.73
C GLY A 65 2.68 9.19 6.01
N SER A 66 2.50 8.95 4.71
CA SER A 66 1.45 9.58 3.91
C SER A 66 0.05 9.23 4.39
N ILE A 67 -0.22 7.97 4.72
CA ILE A 67 -1.51 7.53 5.29
C ILE A 67 -1.77 8.22 6.63
N LEU A 68 -0.78 8.30 7.50
CA LEU A 68 -0.93 8.95 8.81
C LEU A 68 -1.22 10.45 8.68
N GLU A 69 -0.55 11.13 7.77
CA GLU A 69 -0.81 12.55 7.50
C GLU A 69 -2.20 12.76 6.88
N LEU A 70 -2.58 11.95 5.87
CA LEU A 70 -3.91 11.99 5.26
C LEU A 70 -5.00 11.78 6.30
N LEU A 71 -4.85 10.80 7.19
CA LEU A 71 -5.78 10.57 8.29
C LEU A 71 -5.86 11.77 9.22
N SER A 72 -4.71 12.34 9.61
CA SER A 72 -4.63 13.51 10.47
C SER A 72 -5.40 14.71 9.89
N GLN A 73 -5.32 14.92 8.58
CA GLN A 73 -6.07 15.96 7.90
C GLN A 73 -7.56 15.60 7.78
N ALA A 74 -7.88 14.39 7.38
CA ALA A 74 -9.26 13.92 7.20
C ALA A 74 -10.06 13.98 8.51
N LEU A 75 -9.47 13.64 9.65
CA LEU A 75 -10.12 13.67 10.95
C LEU A 75 -10.62 15.07 11.36
N LYS A 76 -10.06 16.15 10.79
CA LYS A 76 -10.53 17.53 11.05
C LYS A 76 -11.91 17.80 10.47
N TYR A 77 -12.35 16.98 9.51
CA TYR A 77 -13.63 17.09 8.79
C TYR A 77 -14.51 15.87 9.05
N ARG A 78 -14.27 15.13 10.13
CA ARG A 78 -14.96 13.86 10.42
C ARG A 78 -16.46 14.00 10.60
N ASP A 79 -16.94 15.18 10.96
CA ASP A 79 -18.38 15.53 11.03
C ASP A 79 -19.06 15.61 9.67
N GLU A 80 -18.27 15.79 8.61
CA GLU A 80 -18.76 15.83 7.21
C GLU A 80 -18.67 14.45 6.52
N TRP A 81 -18.14 13.43 7.19
CA TRP A 81 -17.97 12.14 6.56
C TRP A 81 -19.28 11.39 6.34
N HIS A 82 -19.40 10.78 5.17
CA HIS A 82 -20.46 9.84 4.81
C HIS A 82 -19.95 8.40 4.78
N GLN A 83 -18.68 8.19 4.41
CA GLN A 83 -18.01 6.90 4.48
C GLN A 83 -17.05 6.88 5.66
N GLY A 84 -16.79 5.67 6.16
CA GLY A 84 -15.72 5.45 7.14
C GLY A 84 -14.35 5.29 6.46
N VAL A 85 -13.30 5.34 7.28
CA VAL A 85 -11.93 5.10 6.85
C VAL A 85 -11.38 3.89 7.59
N ARG A 86 -10.78 2.97 6.85
CA ARG A 86 -9.98 1.86 7.37
C ARG A 86 -8.54 2.03 6.96
N ILE A 87 -7.64 1.67 7.85
CA ILE A 87 -6.21 1.65 7.57
C ILE A 87 -5.73 0.23 7.84
N LEU A 88 -5.03 -0.34 6.89
CA LEU A 88 -4.34 -1.61 7.03
C LEU A 88 -2.87 -1.40 6.69
N LEU A 89 -2.02 -1.39 7.72
CA LEU A 89 -0.58 -1.41 7.53
C LEU A 89 -0.13 -2.87 7.60
N THR A 90 0.46 -3.35 6.51
CA THR A 90 0.82 -4.75 6.35
C THR A 90 2.26 -5.02 6.72
N ASP A 91 2.49 -6.21 7.24
CA ASP A 91 3.81 -6.77 7.50
C ASP A 91 4.15 -7.78 6.41
N SER A 92 5.44 -7.98 6.15
CA SER A 92 5.92 -9.05 5.26
C SER A 92 5.39 -8.97 3.80
N GLU A 93 5.19 -7.76 3.30
CA GLU A 93 4.95 -7.51 1.87
C GLU A 93 6.13 -8.01 1.06
N GLU A 94 7.32 -7.60 1.45
CA GLU A 94 8.61 -7.87 0.82
C GLU A 94 8.98 -9.36 0.76
N ASN A 95 8.35 -10.16 1.57
CA ASN A 95 8.54 -11.60 1.51
C ASN A 95 7.71 -12.25 0.42
N ALA A 96 6.42 -12.09 0.45
CA ALA A 96 5.50 -12.61 -0.56
C ALA A 96 4.08 -12.03 -0.41
N LEU A 97 3.90 -10.81 0.03
CA LEU A 97 2.61 -10.19 0.38
C LEU A 97 1.92 -10.95 1.53
N ASP A 98 2.70 -11.50 2.46
CA ASP A 98 2.15 -12.48 3.41
C ASP A 98 1.18 -11.81 4.39
N GLY A 99 1.43 -10.56 4.80
CA GLY A 99 0.52 -9.81 5.67
C GLY A 99 -0.85 -9.60 5.04
N MET A 100 -0.89 -9.13 3.80
CA MET A 100 -2.16 -8.95 3.08
C MET A 100 -2.86 -10.27 2.80
N LYS A 101 -2.13 -11.33 2.40
CA LYS A 101 -2.70 -12.66 2.22
C LYS A 101 -3.30 -13.22 3.50
N CYS A 102 -2.61 -13.04 4.62
CA CYS A 102 -3.11 -13.47 5.92
C CYS A 102 -4.36 -12.67 6.32
N ALA A 103 -4.36 -11.35 6.13
CA ALA A 103 -5.52 -10.51 6.37
C ALA A 103 -6.73 -10.98 5.54
N ALA A 104 -6.57 -11.13 4.24
CA ALA A 104 -7.65 -11.55 3.35
C ALA A 104 -8.18 -12.96 3.66
N LYS A 105 -7.32 -13.86 4.11
CA LYS A 105 -7.69 -15.26 4.38
C LYS A 105 -8.30 -15.47 5.76
N TYR A 106 -7.74 -14.86 6.79
CA TYR A 106 -8.07 -15.14 8.19
C TYR A 106 -8.93 -14.06 8.83
N ASN A 107 -8.97 -12.87 8.25
CA ASN A 107 -9.77 -11.75 8.72
C ASN A 107 -10.56 -11.11 7.57
N PRO A 108 -11.38 -11.87 6.81
CA PRO A 108 -12.13 -11.32 5.68
C PRO A 108 -13.07 -10.16 6.08
N GLU A 109 -13.49 -10.11 7.35
CA GLU A 109 -14.30 -9.03 7.92
C GLU A 109 -13.64 -7.65 7.80
N LEU A 110 -12.32 -7.57 7.70
CA LEU A 110 -11.60 -6.32 7.48
C LEU A 110 -11.94 -5.68 6.13
N PHE A 111 -12.38 -6.48 5.18
CA PHE A 111 -12.71 -6.07 3.81
C PHE A 111 -14.21 -5.94 3.56
N GLU A 112 -15.06 -6.32 4.53
CA GLU A 112 -16.51 -6.16 4.42
C GLU A 112 -16.89 -4.68 4.29
N ASN A 113 -17.77 -4.39 3.33
CA ASN A 113 -18.23 -3.03 3.03
C ASN A 113 -17.10 -2.04 2.65
N VAL A 114 -15.92 -2.52 2.28
CA VAL A 114 -14.90 -1.68 1.66
C VAL A 114 -15.33 -1.41 0.21
N GLY A 115 -15.73 -0.16 -0.05
CA GLY A 115 -16.11 0.27 -1.39
C GLY A 115 -14.90 0.62 -2.25
N TYR A 116 -13.76 0.89 -1.63
CA TYR A 116 -12.60 1.43 -2.30
C TYR A 116 -11.29 1.16 -1.56
N VAL A 117 -10.26 0.74 -2.31
CA VAL A 117 -8.89 0.58 -1.80
C VAL A 117 -7.95 1.60 -2.42
N VAL A 118 -7.18 2.28 -1.59
CA VAL A 118 -6.06 3.14 -1.99
C VAL A 118 -4.80 2.48 -1.44
N ASN A 119 -4.00 1.90 -2.31
CA ASN A 119 -2.70 1.33 -1.95
C ASN A 119 -1.59 2.33 -2.26
N LEU A 120 -0.70 2.52 -1.30
CA LEU A 120 0.51 3.31 -1.47
C LEU A 120 1.71 2.39 -1.49
N GLU A 121 2.66 2.71 -2.33
CA GLU A 121 3.86 1.94 -2.62
C GLU A 121 5.03 2.85 -2.96
N SER A 122 6.21 2.30 -2.99
CA SER A 122 7.37 2.99 -3.51
C SER A 122 8.23 2.10 -4.40
N ARG A 123 8.65 2.65 -5.54
CA ARG A 123 9.64 2.06 -6.45
C ARG A 123 10.85 2.96 -6.61
N GLY A 124 10.87 4.05 -5.90
CA GLY A 124 11.92 5.05 -5.89
C GLY A 124 11.78 5.95 -4.69
N MET A 125 12.77 6.80 -4.45
CA MET A 125 12.85 7.63 -3.25
C MET A 125 12.17 8.98 -3.39
N ASN A 126 11.92 9.43 -4.62
CA ASN A 126 11.50 10.80 -4.92
C ASN A 126 10.55 10.84 -6.12
N GLY A 127 10.17 12.06 -6.49
CA GLY A 127 9.37 12.35 -7.66
C GLY A 127 7.87 12.43 -7.38
N PRO A 128 7.09 12.66 -8.41
CA PRO A 128 5.65 12.73 -8.28
C PRO A 128 5.08 11.33 -7.98
N VAL A 129 4.02 11.31 -7.18
CA VAL A 129 3.25 10.10 -6.92
C VAL A 129 2.48 9.71 -8.18
N LEU A 130 2.83 8.59 -8.77
CA LEU A 130 2.26 8.08 -10.01
C LEU A 130 1.13 7.09 -9.70
N LEU A 131 -0.04 7.30 -10.29
CA LEU A 131 -1.06 6.27 -10.42
C LEU A 131 -0.59 5.27 -11.49
N PHE A 132 -0.21 4.08 -11.09
CA PHE A 132 0.37 3.09 -12.01
C PHE A 132 -0.52 1.85 -12.23
N GLU A 133 -1.46 1.58 -11.34
CA GLU A 133 -2.38 0.45 -11.45
C GLU A 133 -3.77 0.80 -10.90
N THR A 134 -4.81 0.19 -11.50
CA THR A 134 -6.18 0.26 -11.02
C THR A 134 -6.82 -1.13 -11.05
N SER A 135 -7.90 -1.33 -10.31
CA SER A 135 -8.80 -2.47 -10.46
C SER A 135 -9.44 -2.50 -11.85
N ALA A 136 -10.07 -3.62 -12.22
CA ALA A 136 -10.66 -3.81 -13.55
C ALA A 136 -11.83 -2.85 -13.84
N ASN A 137 -12.75 -2.66 -12.90
CA ASN A 137 -13.91 -1.75 -13.05
C ASN A 137 -13.55 -0.39 -12.46
N ASN A 138 -12.80 0.42 -13.20
CA ASN A 138 -12.11 1.59 -12.70
C ASN A 138 -12.70 2.95 -13.12
N GLU A 139 -13.85 3.01 -13.81
CA GLU A 139 -14.42 4.27 -14.31
C GLU A 139 -14.63 5.28 -13.18
N ASN A 140 -15.41 4.92 -12.16
CA ASN A 140 -15.69 5.82 -11.03
C ASN A 140 -14.41 6.24 -10.28
N VAL A 141 -13.43 5.36 -10.25
CA VAL A 141 -12.13 5.55 -9.62
C VAL A 141 -11.32 6.61 -10.35
N LEU A 142 -11.26 6.48 -11.67
CA LEU A 142 -10.53 7.41 -12.53
C LEU A 142 -11.21 8.76 -12.60
N ASP A 143 -12.54 8.79 -12.59
CA ASP A 143 -13.32 10.02 -12.52
C ASP A 143 -12.98 10.78 -11.23
N LEU A 144 -13.03 10.11 -10.08
CA LEU A 144 -12.66 10.71 -8.80
C LEU A 144 -11.20 11.20 -8.80
N TYR A 145 -10.27 10.38 -9.30
CA TYR A 145 -8.86 10.77 -9.38
C TYR A 145 -8.61 11.94 -10.32
N SER A 146 -9.39 12.06 -11.40
CA SER A 146 -9.27 13.16 -12.35
C SER A 146 -9.56 14.54 -11.73
N GLU A 147 -10.32 14.58 -10.63
CA GLU A 147 -10.62 15.79 -9.87
C GLU A 147 -9.49 16.23 -8.94
N ALA A 148 -8.46 15.40 -8.76
CA ALA A 148 -7.31 15.74 -7.94
C ALA A 148 -6.58 16.97 -8.53
N LYS A 149 -5.98 17.78 -7.66
CA LYS A 149 -5.29 19.01 -8.04
C LYS A 149 -4.17 18.82 -9.07
N ALA A 150 -3.50 17.67 -9.02
CA ALA A 150 -2.39 17.35 -9.91
C ALA A 150 -2.38 15.82 -10.18
N PRO A 151 -3.36 15.31 -10.94
CA PRO A 151 -3.39 13.88 -11.25
C PRO A 151 -2.19 13.53 -12.14
N TYR A 152 -1.47 12.47 -11.75
CA TYR A 152 -0.30 11.99 -12.46
C TYR A 152 -0.42 10.49 -12.72
N GLY A 153 -0.77 10.13 -13.92
CA GLY A 153 -0.95 8.75 -14.33
C GLY A 153 -1.03 8.63 -15.85
N TYR A 154 -0.56 7.51 -16.36
CA TYR A 154 -0.58 7.22 -17.80
C TYR A 154 -1.08 5.79 -18.02
N SER A 155 -1.99 5.58 -18.94
CA SER A 155 -2.47 4.25 -19.31
C SER A 155 -1.32 3.30 -19.73
N LEU A 156 -0.24 3.85 -20.29
CA LEU A 156 0.95 3.09 -20.66
C LEU A 156 1.64 2.48 -19.43
N THR A 157 1.63 3.13 -18.28
CA THR A 157 2.27 2.60 -17.06
C THR A 157 1.57 1.33 -16.59
N THR A 158 0.24 1.30 -16.63
CA THR A 158 -0.54 0.09 -16.32
C THR A 158 -0.20 -1.06 -17.26
N VAL A 159 -0.02 -0.78 -18.56
CA VAL A 159 0.38 -1.80 -19.53
C VAL A 159 1.78 -2.32 -19.26
N VAL A 160 2.75 -1.43 -19.03
CA VAL A 160 4.13 -1.80 -18.71
C VAL A 160 4.18 -2.61 -17.41
N TYR A 161 3.48 -2.16 -16.37
CA TYR A 161 3.44 -2.83 -15.07
C TYR A 161 2.96 -4.29 -15.16
N ARG A 162 1.98 -4.59 -16.02
CA ARG A 162 1.49 -5.97 -16.24
C ARG A 162 2.55 -6.94 -16.76
N PHE A 163 3.61 -6.44 -17.38
CA PHE A 163 4.73 -7.26 -17.88
C PHE A 163 5.89 -7.34 -16.88
N LEU A 164 5.87 -6.56 -15.81
CA LEU A 164 6.89 -6.63 -14.78
C LEU A 164 6.54 -7.75 -13.77
N PRO A 165 7.51 -8.52 -13.29
CA PRO A 165 7.29 -9.59 -12.33
C PRO A 165 7.12 -9.04 -10.89
N ASN A 166 6.32 -8.01 -10.75
CA ASN A 166 6.12 -7.28 -9.52
C ASN A 166 4.67 -7.39 -9.09
N ASN A 167 4.46 -7.56 -7.80
CA ASN A 167 3.17 -7.54 -7.15
C ASN A 167 3.25 -6.59 -5.95
N THR A 168 2.10 -6.10 -5.52
CA THR A 168 1.93 -5.29 -4.32
C THR A 168 0.76 -5.85 -3.53
N ASP A 169 0.53 -5.36 -2.34
CA ASP A 169 -0.63 -5.75 -1.53
C ASP A 169 -1.95 -5.57 -2.28
N PHE A 170 -2.04 -4.55 -3.13
CA PHE A 170 -3.21 -4.34 -3.98
C PHE A 170 -3.53 -5.52 -4.89
N THR A 171 -2.53 -6.29 -5.30
CA THR A 171 -2.70 -7.49 -6.14
C THR A 171 -3.65 -8.53 -5.51
N ILE A 172 -3.71 -8.59 -4.19
CA ILE A 172 -4.53 -9.57 -3.46
C ILE A 172 -6.02 -9.20 -3.48
N VAL A 173 -6.34 -7.91 -3.56
CA VAL A 173 -7.72 -7.40 -3.40
C VAL A 173 -8.33 -6.78 -4.67
N LYS A 174 -7.53 -6.39 -5.65
CA LYS A 174 -7.95 -5.62 -6.84
C LYS A 174 -9.01 -6.27 -7.72
N ASP A 175 -9.11 -7.60 -7.69
CA ASP A 175 -10.13 -8.33 -8.46
C ASP A 175 -11.49 -8.38 -7.76
N SER A 176 -11.51 -8.07 -6.47
CA SER A 176 -12.71 -8.13 -5.62
C SER A 176 -13.21 -6.75 -5.18
N ILE A 177 -12.30 -5.79 -5.00
CA ILE A 177 -12.62 -4.45 -4.50
C ILE A 177 -12.06 -3.40 -5.47
N PRO A 178 -12.88 -2.43 -5.89
CA PRO A 178 -12.39 -1.30 -6.68
C PRO A 178 -11.27 -0.54 -5.97
N GLY A 179 -10.28 -0.07 -6.71
CA GLY A 179 -9.20 0.68 -6.08
C GLY A 179 -8.12 1.16 -7.04
N ILE A 180 -7.17 1.86 -6.46
CA ILE A 180 -6.02 2.48 -7.11
C ILE A 180 -4.74 2.16 -6.36
N ASN A 181 -3.65 2.12 -7.11
CA ASN A 181 -2.32 1.84 -6.60
C ASN A 181 -1.35 2.94 -7.06
N PHE A 182 -0.73 3.58 -6.08
CA PHE A 182 0.20 4.68 -6.28
C PHE A 182 1.62 4.27 -5.95
N SER A 183 2.60 4.89 -6.64
CA SER A 183 4.01 4.71 -6.31
C SER A 183 4.83 5.95 -6.64
N THR A 184 5.86 6.22 -5.85
CA THR A 184 6.99 7.05 -6.25
C THR A 184 7.92 6.27 -7.17
N ILE A 185 8.53 6.91 -8.17
CA ILE A 185 9.31 6.19 -9.20
C ILE A 185 10.68 6.79 -9.51
N ASP A 186 11.01 7.98 -9.00
CA ASP A 186 12.32 8.59 -9.24
C ASP A 186 13.38 7.98 -8.32
N ASN A 187 14.65 8.03 -8.74
CA ASN A 187 15.76 7.44 -8.01
C ASN A 187 15.62 5.93 -7.74
N ILE A 188 15.12 5.19 -8.73
CA ILE A 188 14.90 3.74 -8.66
C ILE A 188 16.16 2.94 -8.25
N ASN A 189 17.36 3.51 -8.41
CA ASN A 189 18.60 2.83 -7.99
C ASN A 189 18.73 2.68 -6.47
N TYR A 190 17.97 3.44 -5.69
CA TYR A 190 17.95 3.37 -4.23
C TYR A 190 16.97 2.33 -3.70
N TYR A 191 16.12 1.83 -4.56
CA TYR A 191 15.14 0.80 -4.23
C TYR A 191 15.81 -0.52 -3.79
N HIS A 192 15.42 -1.05 -2.64
CA HIS A 192 15.92 -2.30 -2.05
C HIS A 192 17.42 -2.32 -1.73
N VAL A 193 18.03 -1.20 -1.44
CA VAL A 193 19.42 -1.06 -1.03
C VAL A 193 19.57 -0.15 0.19
N ASP A 194 20.78 -0.05 0.73
CA ASP A 194 21.09 0.78 1.91
C ASP A 194 20.93 2.30 1.67
N ASP A 195 20.84 2.71 0.41
CA ASP A 195 20.51 4.10 0.02
C ASP A 195 19.03 4.44 0.16
N ASP A 196 18.14 3.44 0.35
CA ASP A 196 16.75 3.65 0.74
C ASP A 196 16.68 4.04 2.22
N ASN A 197 17.14 5.24 2.52
CA ASN A 197 17.27 5.78 3.85
C ASN A 197 16.75 7.22 3.93
N PHE A 198 16.59 7.72 5.14
CA PHE A 198 15.98 9.01 5.41
C PHE A 198 16.78 10.22 4.88
N GLU A 199 18.06 10.06 4.58
CA GLU A 199 18.90 11.13 4.04
C GLU A 199 18.65 11.37 2.54
N ASN A 200 18.06 10.40 1.85
CA ASN A 200 17.83 10.39 0.41
C ASN A 200 16.38 10.64 0.00
N ILE A 201 15.47 10.86 0.95
CA ILE A 201 14.06 11.21 0.69
C ILE A 201 13.91 12.68 0.34
#